data_06613009716aa67000f782f87163bb43
#
_entry.id   06613009716aa67000f782f87163bb43
#
_cell.length_a   1.000
_cell.length_b   1.000
_cell.length_c   1.000
_cell.angle_alpha   90.00
_cell.angle_beta   90.00
_cell.angle_gamma   90.00
#
_symmetry.space_group_name_H-M   'P 1'
#
loop_
_entity.id
_entity.type
_entity.pdbx_description
1 polymer ?
#
loop_
_entity_poly.entity_id
_entity_poly.type
_entity_poly.pdbx_seq_one_letter_code
_entity_poly.pdbx_strand_id
1 'polypeptide(L)'
;MVLLFVLSNIISYIRQPELGSTQLPQTEVQLIDGSTFKIEKGKPSIIHVWATSCPACKLEAPNIESISKEYDVLSIAVNSGSNENIKAYMQENGLSFNVLNDRKGTWTTEFKIEVYPTTFIYDAKGDLRFTEVGYTTTAGLLARLKWVE
;
A
#
# COMPACT_ATOMS: atom_id res chain seq x y z
N MET A 1 7.70 21.27 -15.47
CA MET A 1 8.01 20.32 -14.37
C MET A 1 7.18 20.60 -13.12
N VAL A 2 7.29 21.81 -12.54
CA VAL A 2 6.53 22.18 -11.32
C VAL A 2 5.01 22.05 -11.52
N LEU A 3 4.48 22.51 -12.65
CA LEU A 3 3.06 22.44 -12.95
C LEU A 3 2.54 20.99 -13.02
N LEU A 4 3.29 20.08 -13.63
CA LEU A 4 2.94 18.65 -13.69
C LEU A 4 2.96 18.00 -12.30
N PHE A 5 3.91 18.39 -11.46
CA PHE A 5 3.99 17.93 -10.08
C PHE A 5 2.79 18.41 -9.26
N VAL A 6 2.43 19.69 -9.38
CA VAL A 6 1.26 20.28 -8.70
C VAL A 6 -0.03 19.61 -9.17
N LEU A 7 -0.21 19.44 -10.49
CA LEU A 7 -1.37 18.77 -11.07
C LEU A 7 -1.49 17.32 -10.60
N SER A 8 -0.38 16.57 -10.57
CA SER A 8 -0.37 15.19 -10.08
C SER A 8 -0.82 15.11 -8.61
N ASN A 9 -0.34 16.03 -7.77
CA ASN A 9 -0.74 16.08 -6.36
C ASN A 9 -2.22 16.48 -6.18
N ILE A 10 -2.72 17.41 -6.99
CA ILE A 10 -4.13 17.81 -6.98
C ILE A 10 -5.01 16.63 -7.42
N ILE A 11 -4.64 15.93 -8.47
CA ILE A 11 -5.37 14.76 -8.96
C ILE A 11 -5.38 13.64 -7.91
N SER A 12 -4.23 13.39 -7.26
CA SER A 12 -4.14 12.43 -6.15
C SER A 12 -5.07 12.82 -5.01
N TYR A 13 -5.09 14.10 -4.63
CA TYR A 13 -5.96 14.61 -3.57
C TYR A 13 -7.45 14.43 -3.89
N ILE A 14 -7.86 14.76 -5.13
CA ILE A 14 -9.27 14.64 -5.56
C ILE A 14 -9.73 13.18 -5.61
N ARG A 15 -8.81 12.25 -5.90
CA ARG A 15 -9.10 10.81 -6.02
C ARG A 15 -8.97 10.03 -4.71
N GLN A 16 -8.65 10.71 -3.61
CA GLN A 16 -8.54 10.05 -2.32
C GLN A 16 -9.88 9.44 -1.90
N PRO A 17 -9.90 8.18 -1.47
CA PRO A 17 -11.12 7.57 -0.95
C PRO A 17 -11.54 8.22 0.38
N GLU A 18 -12.81 8.47 0.54
CA GLU A 18 -13.38 8.90 1.83
C GLU A 18 -13.54 7.68 2.73
N LEU A 19 -12.59 7.47 3.62
CA LEU A 19 -12.58 6.33 4.53
C LEU A 19 -13.56 6.51 5.68
N GLY A 20 -14.20 5.43 6.07
CA GLY A 20 -15.05 5.36 7.28
C GLY A 20 -14.25 5.42 8.57
N SER A 21 -12.96 5.09 8.53
CA SER A 21 -12.03 5.17 9.67
C SER A 21 -10.66 5.62 9.20
N THR A 22 -10.06 6.53 9.95
CA THR A 22 -8.68 7.01 9.74
C THR A 22 -7.66 6.30 10.63
N GLN A 23 -8.09 5.27 11.34
CA GLN A 23 -7.23 4.48 12.23
C GLN A 23 -6.69 3.24 11.55
N LEU A 24 -5.42 2.95 11.80
CA LEU A 24 -4.75 1.74 11.33
C LEU A 24 -5.53 0.50 11.84
N PRO A 25 -5.95 -0.39 10.94
CA PRO A 25 -6.60 -1.64 11.34
C PRO A 25 -5.69 -2.46 12.26
N GLN A 26 -6.24 -2.89 13.39
CA GLN A 26 -5.52 -3.69 14.42
C GLN A 26 -5.86 -5.18 14.31
N THR A 27 -6.37 -5.60 13.17
CA THR A 27 -6.71 -7.00 12.92
C THR A 27 -5.48 -7.78 12.46
N GLU A 28 -5.26 -8.93 13.07
CA GLU A 28 -4.29 -9.90 12.57
C GLU A 28 -4.80 -10.49 11.25
N VAL A 29 -3.95 -10.53 10.24
CA VAL A 29 -4.29 -11.00 8.91
C VAL A 29 -3.44 -12.19 8.49
N GLN A 30 -3.99 -13.04 7.63
CA GLN A 30 -3.26 -14.15 7.04
C GLN A 30 -2.62 -13.70 5.72
N LEU A 31 -1.31 -13.91 5.62
CA LEU A 31 -0.55 -13.62 4.40
C LEU A 31 -0.59 -14.79 3.41
N ILE A 32 -0.17 -14.54 2.18
CA ILE A 32 -0.15 -15.55 1.10
C ILE A 32 0.77 -16.76 1.39
N ASP A 33 1.74 -16.60 2.28
CA ASP A 33 2.64 -17.69 2.70
C ASP A 33 2.07 -18.54 3.86
N GLY A 34 0.86 -18.21 4.33
CA GLY A 34 0.20 -18.88 5.45
C GLY A 34 0.56 -18.34 6.82
N SER A 35 1.53 -17.43 6.93
CA SER A 35 1.86 -16.75 8.19
C SER A 35 0.81 -15.70 8.54
N THR A 36 0.79 -15.29 9.81
CA THR A 36 -0.06 -14.19 10.27
C THR A 36 0.76 -12.92 10.44
N PHE A 37 0.14 -11.77 10.24
CA PHE A 37 0.78 -10.47 10.33
C PHE A 37 -0.19 -9.43 10.92
N LYS A 38 0.36 -8.56 11.74
CA LYS A 38 -0.36 -7.41 12.27
C LYS A 38 0.61 -6.23 12.32
N ILE A 39 0.19 -5.08 11.80
CA ILE A 39 0.98 -3.85 11.95
C ILE A 39 0.85 -3.36 13.39
N GLU A 40 1.97 -3.24 14.07
CA GLU A 40 2.02 -2.72 15.43
C GLU A 40 2.16 -1.18 15.41
N LYS A 41 1.51 -0.53 16.38
CA LYS A 41 1.71 0.90 16.63
C LYS A 41 3.10 1.13 17.23
N GLY A 42 3.62 2.34 17.11
CA GLY A 42 4.93 2.73 17.65
C GLY A 42 5.91 3.18 16.59
N LYS A 43 5.64 2.87 15.32
CA LYS A 43 6.37 3.35 14.14
C LYS A 43 5.38 3.69 13.02
N PRO A 44 5.75 4.60 12.10
CA PRO A 44 4.99 4.81 10.89
C PRO A 44 4.89 3.50 10.09
N SER A 45 3.78 3.34 9.37
CA SER A 45 3.50 2.14 8.59
C SER A 45 2.74 2.45 7.32
N ILE A 46 2.71 1.48 6.41
CA ILE A 46 2.04 1.59 5.12
C ILE A 46 1.06 0.44 4.92
N ILE A 47 -0.12 0.77 4.41
CA ILE A 47 -1.01 -0.17 3.71
C ILE A 47 -1.00 0.19 2.24
N HIS A 48 -0.59 -0.76 1.39
CA HIS A 48 -0.41 -0.56 -0.05
C HIS A 48 -1.33 -1.51 -0.83
N VAL A 49 -2.24 -0.94 -1.63
CA VAL A 49 -3.22 -1.72 -2.40
C VAL A 49 -2.81 -1.75 -3.87
N TRP A 50 -2.71 -2.94 -4.44
CA TRP A 50 -2.18 -3.17 -5.77
C TRP A 50 -2.79 -4.39 -6.47
N ALA A 51 -2.48 -4.55 -7.75
CA ALA A 51 -2.89 -5.72 -8.53
C ALA A 51 -1.76 -6.17 -9.45
N THR A 52 -1.66 -7.47 -9.72
CA THR A 52 -0.63 -8.04 -10.61
C THR A 52 -0.78 -7.56 -12.06
N SER A 53 -1.99 -7.23 -12.49
CA SER A 53 -2.29 -6.73 -13.85
C SER A 53 -2.10 -5.22 -14.01
N CYS A 54 -1.71 -4.51 -12.97
CA CYS A 54 -1.60 -3.05 -12.96
C CYS A 54 -0.18 -2.61 -13.35
N PRO A 55 0.02 -1.93 -14.50
CA PRO A 55 1.35 -1.49 -14.92
C PRO A 55 2.01 -0.49 -13.97
N ALA A 56 1.25 0.47 -13.44
CA ALA A 56 1.75 1.44 -12.48
C ALA A 56 2.17 0.77 -11.17
N CYS A 57 1.45 -0.26 -10.73
CA CYS A 57 1.81 -1.06 -9.56
C CYS A 57 3.14 -1.79 -9.76
N LYS A 58 3.38 -2.33 -10.95
CA LYS A 58 4.64 -2.99 -11.30
C LYS A 58 5.82 -2.02 -11.24
N LEU A 59 5.62 -0.78 -11.71
CA LEU A 59 6.64 0.27 -11.63
C LEU A 59 6.93 0.70 -10.19
N GLU A 60 5.93 0.73 -9.33
CA GLU A 60 6.08 1.14 -7.93
C GLU A 60 6.58 0.01 -7.02
N ALA A 61 6.40 -1.24 -7.39
CA ALA A 61 6.74 -2.39 -6.55
C ALA A 61 8.17 -2.36 -5.98
N PRO A 62 9.23 -2.00 -6.73
CA PRO A 62 10.57 -1.86 -6.16
C PRO A 62 10.67 -0.78 -5.09
N ASN A 63 9.86 0.28 -5.18
CA ASN A 63 9.82 1.34 -4.18
C ASN A 63 9.24 0.82 -2.86
N ILE A 64 8.13 0.09 -2.94
CA ILE A 64 7.50 -0.55 -1.78
C ILE A 64 8.43 -1.61 -1.17
N GLU A 65 9.11 -2.39 -1.99
CA GLU A 65 10.11 -3.36 -1.53
C GLU A 65 11.21 -2.70 -0.72
N SER A 66 11.72 -1.58 -1.18
CA SER A 66 12.74 -0.78 -0.50
C SER A 66 12.24 -0.28 0.87
N ILE A 67 11.03 0.27 0.90
CA ILE A 67 10.39 0.78 2.12
C ILE A 67 10.14 -0.34 3.13
N SER A 68 9.75 -1.53 2.68
CA SER A 68 9.41 -2.66 3.55
C SER A 68 10.59 -3.18 4.37
N LYS A 69 11.82 -2.79 4.02
CA LYS A 69 13.02 -3.16 4.78
C LYS A 69 13.23 -2.33 6.04
N GLU A 70 12.62 -1.15 6.10
CA GLU A 70 12.78 -0.22 7.22
C GLU A 70 11.47 0.04 7.98
N TYR A 71 10.33 -0.10 7.32
CA TYR A 71 9.00 0.18 7.86
C TYR A 71 8.07 -1.01 7.69
N ASP A 72 7.08 -1.12 8.56
CA ASP A 72 6.03 -2.12 8.41
C ASP A 72 5.15 -1.78 7.20
N VAL A 73 5.07 -2.72 6.28
CA VAL A 73 4.22 -2.63 5.09
C VAL A 73 3.30 -3.84 5.06
N LEU A 74 2.01 -3.60 5.01
CA LEU A 74 1.01 -4.58 4.61
C LEU A 74 0.56 -4.26 3.20
N SER A 75 0.90 -5.09 2.23
CA SER A 75 0.35 -4.96 0.90
C SER A 75 -0.89 -5.83 0.73
N ILE A 76 -1.86 -5.32 -0.03
CA ILE A 76 -3.13 -5.97 -0.30
C ILE A 76 -3.24 -6.16 -1.80
N ALA A 77 -3.16 -7.42 -2.25
CA ALA A 77 -3.30 -7.77 -3.66
C ALA A 77 -4.79 -7.98 -3.98
N VAL A 78 -5.26 -7.31 -5.02
CA VAL A 78 -6.66 -7.31 -5.46
C VAL A 78 -6.75 -7.88 -6.86
N ASN A 79 -7.76 -8.71 -7.12
CA ASN A 79 -7.98 -9.31 -8.45
C ASN A 79 -6.71 -9.93 -9.05
N SER A 80 -5.91 -10.59 -8.22
CA SER A 80 -4.58 -11.10 -8.60
C SER A 80 -4.50 -12.64 -8.61
N GLY A 81 -5.62 -13.31 -8.54
CA GLY A 81 -5.71 -14.76 -8.61
C GLY A 81 -5.47 -15.47 -7.29
N SER A 82 -4.90 -16.68 -7.35
CA SER A 82 -4.58 -17.49 -6.18
C SER A 82 -3.34 -17.00 -5.45
N ASN A 83 -3.12 -17.49 -4.22
CA ASN A 83 -1.89 -17.23 -3.49
C ASN A 83 -0.66 -17.70 -4.27
N GLU A 84 -0.75 -18.82 -4.98
CA GLU A 84 0.32 -19.35 -5.81
C GLU A 84 0.63 -18.44 -7.00
N ASN A 85 -0.38 -17.86 -7.64
CA ASN A 85 -0.20 -16.89 -8.72
C ASN A 85 0.53 -15.65 -8.23
N ILE A 86 0.16 -15.14 -7.06
CA ILE A 86 0.79 -13.97 -6.45
C ILE A 86 2.24 -14.28 -6.05
N LYS A 87 2.50 -15.44 -5.46
CA LYS A 87 3.86 -15.87 -5.12
C LYS A 87 4.76 -15.95 -6.35
N ALA A 88 4.26 -16.51 -7.46
CA ALA A 88 4.99 -16.58 -8.72
C ALA A 88 5.33 -15.19 -9.24
N TYR A 89 4.37 -14.27 -9.22
CA TYR A 89 4.58 -12.86 -9.60
C TYR A 89 5.64 -12.18 -8.72
N MET A 90 5.56 -12.37 -7.41
CA MET A 90 6.52 -11.83 -6.45
C MET A 90 7.93 -12.34 -6.74
N GLN A 91 8.08 -13.63 -6.98
CA GLN A 91 9.36 -14.27 -7.30
C GLN A 91 9.94 -13.73 -8.61
N GLU A 92 9.14 -13.65 -9.66
CA GLU A 92 9.57 -13.11 -10.97
C GLU A 92 10.06 -11.67 -10.89
N ASN A 93 9.50 -10.88 -9.97
CA ASN A 93 9.81 -9.46 -9.82
C ASN A 93 10.75 -9.14 -8.65
N GLY A 94 11.29 -10.18 -7.97
CA GLY A 94 12.24 -10.00 -6.87
C GLY A 94 11.64 -9.31 -5.65
N LEU A 95 10.38 -9.57 -5.34
CA LEU A 95 9.63 -8.92 -4.27
C LEU A 95 9.46 -9.85 -3.07
N SER A 96 9.56 -9.31 -1.87
CA SER A 96 9.44 -10.05 -0.60
C SER A 96 8.56 -9.39 0.45
N PHE A 97 7.97 -8.22 0.17
CA PHE A 97 7.09 -7.54 1.12
C PHE A 97 5.84 -8.40 1.46
N ASN A 98 5.24 -8.15 2.60
CA ASN A 98 4.06 -8.88 3.07
C ASN A 98 2.86 -8.66 2.14
N VAL A 99 2.17 -9.74 1.78
CA VAL A 99 0.99 -9.69 0.91
C VAL A 99 -0.18 -10.43 1.53
N LEU A 100 -1.30 -9.71 1.63
CA LEU A 100 -2.62 -10.26 1.88
C LEU A 100 -3.36 -10.38 0.53
N ASN A 101 -3.96 -11.53 0.28
CA ASN A 101 -4.77 -11.73 -0.93
C ASN A 101 -6.23 -11.40 -0.65
N ASP A 102 -6.71 -10.26 -1.14
CA ASP A 102 -8.09 -9.80 -0.94
C ASP A 102 -9.04 -10.43 -1.98
N ARG A 103 -9.14 -11.76 -1.98
CA ARG A 103 -9.95 -12.50 -2.96
C ARG A 103 -11.44 -12.14 -2.90
N LYS A 104 -11.95 -11.80 -1.73
CA LYS A 104 -13.38 -11.47 -1.51
C LYS A 104 -13.68 -9.99 -1.69
N GLY A 105 -12.67 -9.14 -1.86
CA GLY A 105 -12.83 -7.69 -1.95
C GLY A 105 -13.22 -7.01 -0.64
N THR A 106 -13.02 -7.66 0.51
CA THR A 106 -13.37 -7.12 1.82
C THR A 106 -12.60 -5.85 2.11
N TRP A 107 -11.28 -5.88 1.94
CA TRP A 107 -10.40 -4.73 2.16
C TRP A 107 -10.62 -3.64 1.11
N THR A 108 -10.79 -4.03 -0.14
CA THR A 108 -11.09 -3.10 -1.24
C THR A 108 -12.36 -2.32 -0.97
N THR A 109 -13.39 -2.99 -0.46
CA THR A 109 -14.67 -2.34 -0.10
C THR A 109 -14.51 -1.44 1.12
N GLU A 110 -13.85 -1.90 2.18
CA GLU A 110 -13.65 -1.14 3.41
C GLU A 110 -12.84 0.15 3.16
N PHE A 111 -11.77 0.05 2.36
CA PHE A 111 -10.92 1.18 2.00
C PHE A 111 -11.46 1.98 0.81
N LYS A 112 -12.59 1.60 0.23
CA LYS A 112 -13.21 2.26 -0.93
C LYS A 112 -12.24 2.48 -2.08
N ILE A 113 -11.47 1.44 -2.41
CA ILE A 113 -10.44 1.50 -3.44
C ILE A 113 -11.08 1.49 -4.83
N GLU A 114 -10.75 2.50 -5.63
CA GLU A 114 -11.21 2.62 -7.02
C GLU A 114 -10.04 2.63 -8.01
N VAL A 115 -8.85 3.00 -7.57
CA VAL A 115 -7.65 3.17 -8.40
C VAL A 115 -6.47 2.40 -7.80
N TYR A 116 -5.65 1.79 -8.63
CA TYR A 116 -4.41 1.10 -8.24
C TYR A 116 -3.19 1.79 -8.86
N PRO A 117 -2.07 1.87 -8.13
CA PRO A 117 -1.94 1.62 -6.72
C PRO A 117 -2.56 2.71 -5.85
N THR A 118 -2.96 2.37 -4.64
CA THR A 118 -3.31 3.34 -3.60
C THR A 118 -2.53 3.00 -2.33
N THR A 119 -1.90 3.99 -1.74
CA THR A 119 -1.02 3.83 -0.59
C THR A 119 -1.47 4.71 0.56
N PHE A 120 -1.68 4.09 1.71
CA PHE A 120 -2.07 4.77 2.96
C PHE A 120 -0.88 4.80 3.90
N ILE A 121 -0.53 5.97 4.41
CA ILE A 121 0.58 6.17 5.34
C ILE A 121 0.03 6.58 6.70
N TYR A 122 0.34 5.77 7.71
CA TYR A 122 -0.07 5.96 9.09
C TYR A 122 1.12 6.39 9.95
N ASP A 123 0.85 7.25 10.95
CA ASP A 123 1.86 7.62 11.93
C ASP A 123 2.04 6.55 13.03
N ALA A 124 2.95 6.80 13.96
CA ALA A 124 3.24 5.88 15.06
C ALA A 124 2.05 5.63 16.00
N LYS A 125 1.07 6.54 16.03
CA LYS A 125 -0.17 6.38 16.80
C LYS A 125 -1.22 5.56 16.06
N GLY A 126 -1.00 5.26 14.78
CA GLY A 126 -1.95 4.57 13.92
C GLY A 126 -2.97 5.52 13.25
N ASP A 127 -2.73 6.81 13.25
CA ASP A 127 -3.58 7.78 12.56
C ASP A 127 -3.17 7.90 11.09
N LEU A 128 -4.15 7.89 10.20
CA LEU A 128 -3.92 8.09 8.77
C LEU A 128 -3.44 9.52 8.51
N ARG A 129 -2.28 9.66 7.89
CA ARG A 129 -1.66 10.96 7.62
C ARG A 129 -1.60 11.32 6.14
N PHE A 130 -1.37 10.33 5.28
CA PHE A 130 -1.31 10.53 3.83
C PHE A 130 -2.03 9.40 3.10
N THR A 131 -2.70 9.76 2.02
CA THR A 131 -3.26 8.83 1.04
C THR A 131 -2.72 9.21 -0.33
N GLU A 132 -1.98 8.30 -0.95
CA GLU A 132 -1.41 8.50 -2.28
C GLU A 132 -2.15 7.62 -3.29
N VAL A 133 -2.72 8.24 -4.31
CA VAL A 133 -3.40 7.55 -5.40
C VAL A 133 -2.54 7.60 -6.65
N GLY A 134 -2.19 6.44 -7.19
CA GLY A 134 -1.26 6.30 -8.29
C GLY A 134 0.20 6.14 -7.84
N TYR A 135 1.10 6.20 -8.81
CA TYR A 135 2.54 5.97 -8.59
C TYR A 135 3.17 7.01 -7.66
N THR A 136 3.95 6.52 -6.70
CA THR A 136 4.75 7.36 -5.80
C THR A 136 6.21 6.87 -5.79
N THR A 137 7.15 7.79 -5.82
CA THR A 137 8.59 7.47 -5.77
C THR A 137 9.02 7.02 -4.37
N THR A 138 10.13 6.28 -4.29
CA THR A 138 10.74 5.90 -3.00
C THR A 138 11.04 7.13 -2.15
N ALA A 139 11.62 8.18 -2.74
CA ALA A 139 11.90 9.44 -2.05
C ALA A 139 10.63 10.10 -1.52
N GLY A 140 9.54 10.07 -2.30
CA GLY A 140 8.24 10.61 -1.90
C GLY A 140 7.64 9.85 -0.71
N LEU A 141 7.73 8.53 -0.71
CA LEU A 141 7.27 7.68 0.41
C LEU A 141 8.13 7.92 1.66
N LEU A 142 9.44 7.92 1.52
CA LEU A 142 10.36 8.18 2.64
C LEU A 142 10.15 9.56 3.27
N ALA A 143 9.98 10.59 2.45
CA ALA A 143 9.74 11.94 2.94
C ALA A 143 8.49 12.01 3.82
N ARG A 144 7.41 11.35 3.41
CA ARG A 144 6.15 11.29 4.17
C ARG A 144 6.30 10.49 5.46
N LEU A 145 6.96 9.33 5.39
CA LEU A 145 7.22 8.49 6.57
C LEU A 145 8.08 9.23 7.59
N LYS A 146 9.13 9.90 7.15
CA LYS A 146 10.00 10.72 8.01
C LYS A 146 9.26 11.91 8.63
N TRP A 147 8.33 12.50 7.89
CA TRP A 147 7.51 13.60 8.39
C TRP A 147 6.60 13.21 9.55
N VAL A 148 6.16 11.95 9.59
CA VAL A 148 5.21 11.42 10.59
C VAL A 148 5.86 10.52 11.65
N GLU A 149 7.19 10.43 11.68
CA GLU A 149 7.96 9.82 12.78
C GLU A 149 7.81 10.60 14.13
#